data_0408837bb5ec8539483de4d49684be65
#
_entry.id   0408837bb5ec8539483de4d49684be65
#
_cell.length_a   1.000
_cell.length_b   1.000
_cell.length_c   1.000
_cell.angle_alpha   90.00
_cell.angle_beta   90.00
_cell.angle_gamma   90.00
#
_symmetry.space_group_name_H-M   'P 1'
#
loop_
_entity.id
_entity.type
_entity.pdbx_description
1 polymer ?
#
loop_
_entity_poly.entity_id
_entity_poly.type
_entity_poly.pdbx_seq_one_letter_code
_entity_poly.pdbx_strand_id
1 'polypeptide(L)'
;MNIQDVPIAKTGMLIRRPVGDVFEAFVNPAITSRFWFTNGSGRLEAGKQVRWDWEMYGHSVDVSVKAIEPNQRILIEWGAPSARTTVEWIFTPRADNTTMVSITNSGFAGDGNEVVRQALDSVGGFSLVLCGAKALLEHNLLLNLIADRYPDGH
;
A
#
# COMPACT_ATOMS: atom_id res chain seq x y z
N MET A 1 17.35 10.83 -18.28
CA MET A 1 16.50 11.98 -17.98
C MET A 1 17.04 12.70 -16.75
N ASN A 2 17.17 14.01 -16.84
CA ASN A 2 17.55 14.82 -15.69
C ASN A 2 16.31 15.44 -15.07
N ILE A 3 16.15 15.25 -13.77
CA ILE A 3 15.05 15.86 -13.01
C ILE A 3 15.66 16.58 -11.81
N GLN A 4 15.07 17.73 -11.45
CA GLN A 4 15.56 18.50 -10.30
C GLN A 4 15.01 17.93 -8.99
N ASP A 5 13.75 17.54 -9.00
CA ASP A 5 13.08 16.97 -7.82
C ASP A 5 12.78 15.49 -8.06
N VAL A 6 13.06 14.66 -7.06
CA VAL A 6 12.70 13.25 -7.12
C VAL A 6 11.18 13.14 -7.05
N PRO A 7 10.54 12.45 -8.01
CA PRO A 7 9.10 12.32 -7.99
C PRO A 7 8.63 11.50 -6.79
N ILE A 8 7.42 11.79 -6.33
CA ILE A 8 6.72 10.96 -5.37
C ILE A 8 5.53 10.32 -6.06
N ALA A 9 5.18 9.12 -5.60
CA ALA A 9 3.98 8.43 -6.08
C ALA A 9 2.85 8.74 -5.10
N LYS A 10 1.74 9.27 -5.59
CA LYS A 10 0.58 9.57 -4.76
C LYS A 10 -0.68 9.13 -5.47
N THR A 11 -1.56 8.44 -4.75
CA THR A 11 -2.85 8.03 -5.25
C THR A 11 -3.85 8.02 -4.10
N GLY A 12 -5.14 8.00 -4.42
CA GLY A 12 -6.17 8.02 -3.40
C GLY A 12 -7.48 7.43 -3.89
N MET A 13 -8.36 7.13 -2.95
CA MET A 13 -9.65 6.52 -3.24
C MET A 13 -10.61 6.80 -2.09
N LEU A 14 -11.83 7.18 -2.44
CA LEU A 14 -12.92 7.22 -1.46
C LEU A 14 -13.45 5.80 -1.29
N ILE A 15 -13.46 5.31 -0.06
CA ILE A 15 -14.04 4.02 0.28
C ILE A 15 -15.29 4.30 1.12
N ARG A 16 -16.43 3.75 0.71
CA ARG A 16 -17.73 4.01 1.32
C ARG A 16 -17.97 3.11 2.51
N ARG A 17 -17.07 3.23 3.49
CA ARG A 17 -17.11 2.52 4.76
C ARG A 17 -16.56 3.42 5.85
N PRO A 18 -16.94 3.20 7.12
CA PRO A 18 -16.41 3.96 8.25
C PRO A 18 -14.90 3.83 8.38
N VAL A 19 -14.25 4.88 8.89
CA VAL A 19 -12.79 4.93 8.98
C VAL A 19 -12.19 3.76 9.78
N GLY A 20 -12.86 3.29 10.81
CA GLY A 20 -12.38 2.15 11.60
C GLY A 20 -12.28 0.87 10.77
N ASP A 21 -13.26 0.61 9.90
CA ASP A 21 -13.25 -0.55 9.02
C ASP A 21 -12.14 -0.45 7.98
N VAL A 22 -11.95 0.74 7.41
CA VAL A 22 -10.95 0.97 6.37
C VAL A 22 -9.54 0.87 6.95
N PHE A 23 -9.31 1.48 8.10
CA PHE A 23 -8.02 1.42 8.78
C PHE A 23 -7.68 -0.03 9.14
N GLU A 24 -8.62 -0.77 9.71
CA GLU A 24 -8.42 -2.17 10.10
C GLU A 24 -8.01 -3.03 8.90
N ALA A 25 -8.56 -2.76 7.72
CA ALA A 25 -8.23 -3.51 6.51
C ALA A 25 -6.74 -3.43 6.14
N PHE A 26 -6.08 -2.34 6.49
CA PHE A 26 -4.66 -2.14 6.15
C PHE A 26 -3.70 -2.54 7.27
N VAL A 27 -4.15 -2.63 8.51
CA VAL A 27 -3.28 -3.03 9.63
C VAL A 27 -3.43 -4.50 10.01
N ASN A 28 -4.54 -5.12 9.65
CA ASN A 28 -4.83 -6.52 9.96
C ASN A 28 -4.53 -7.40 8.73
N PRO A 29 -3.47 -8.23 8.77
CA PRO A 29 -3.08 -9.01 7.60
C PRO A 29 -4.13 -10.04 7.17
N ALA A 30 -4.99 -10.47 8.07
CA ALA A 30 -6.09 -11.37 7.72
C ALA A 30 -7.06 -10.71 6.72
N ILE A 31 -7.15 -9.38 6.74
CA ILE A 31 -7.98 -8.63 5.79
C ILE A 31 -7.14 -8.19 4.59
N THR A 32 -5.98 -7.59 4.84
CA THR A 32 -5.12 -7.06 3.78
C THR A 32 -4.72 -8.13 2.76
N SER A 33 -4.51 -9.36 3.21
CA SER A 33 -4.13 -10.47 2.34
C SER A 33 -5.22 -10.87 1.35
N ARG A 34 -6.43 -10.37 1.53
CA ARG A 34 -7.54 -10.65 0.62
C ARG A 34 -7.56 -9.73 -0.60
N PHE A 35 -6.77 -8.65 -0.59
CA PHE A 35 -6.74 -7.72 -1.73
C PHE A 35 -5.34 -7.25 -2.14
N TRP A 36 -4.29 -7.64 -1.43
CA TRP A 36 -2.95 -7.15 -1.72
C TRP A 36 -1.91 -8.28 -1.70
N PHE A 37 -1.12 -8.41 -0.62
CA PHE A 37 -0.19 -9.52 -0.47
C PHE A 37 -0.95 -10.80 -0.10
N THR A 38 -0.29 -11.97 -0.18
CA THR A 38 -0.96 -13.25 0.11
C THR A 38 -0.81 -13.68 1.55
N ASN A 39 0.27 -13.26 2.23
CA ASN A 39 0.50 -13.57 3.64
C ASN A 39 1.24 -12.43 4.31
N GLY A 40 0.80 -12.07 5.51
CA GLY A 40 1.47 -11.08 6.36
C GLY A 40 1.81 -11.72 7.71
N SER A 41 3.02 -11.47 8.20
CA SER A 41 3.51 -12.13 9.42
C SER A 41 2.86 -11.61 10.71
N GLY A 42 2.24 -10.45 10.66
CA GLY A 42 1.57 -9.89 11.84
C GLY A 42 0.92 -8.55 11.58
N ARG A 43 0.16 -8.11 12.56
CA ARG A 43 -0.52 -6.82 12.55
C ARG A 43 0.51 -5.69 12.53
N LEU A 44 0.22 -4.61 11.81
CA LEU A 44 1.06 -3.43 11.81
C LEU A 44 0.95 -2.72 13.17
N GLU A 45 2.07 -2.64 13.87
CA GLU A 45 2.19 -1.94 15.15
C GLU A 45 3.47 -1.11 15.13
N ALA A 46 3.42 0.09 15.68
CA ALA A 46 4.57 0.99 15.69
C ALA A 46 5.80 0.35 16.32
N GLY A 47 6.95 0.47 15.67
CA GLY A 47 8.20 -0.09 16.12
C GLY A 47 8.43 -1.55 15.76
N LYS A 48 7.44 -2.23 15.18
CA LYS A 48 7.57 -3.63 14.75
C LYS A 48 8.10 -3.74 13.34
N GLN A 49 8.69 -4.88 13.06
CA GLN A 49 9.03 -5.31 11.71
C GLN A 49 8.16 -6.50 11.36
N VAL A 50 7.52 -6.44 10.19
CA VAL A 50 6.70 -7.52 9.68
C VAL A 50 7.19 -7.92 8.29
N ARG A 51 6.73 -9.06 7.81
CA ARG A 51 7.05 -9.56 6.48
C ARG A 51 5.78 -9.78 5.71
N TRP A 52 5.76 -9.29 4.45
CA TRP A 52 4.67 -9.53 3.52
C TRP A 52 5.16 -10.43 2.39
N ASP A 53 4.36 -11.43 2.06
CA ASP A 53 4.69 -12.40 1.02
C ASP A 53 3.67 -12.33 -0.12
N TRP A 54 4.19 -12.40 -1.34
CA TRP A 54 3.39 -12.65 -2.54
C TRP A 54 3.81 -14.04 -3.03
N GLU A 55 3.11 -15.06 -2.51
CA GLU A 55 3.50 -16.46 -2.68
C GLU A 55 3.50 -16.87 -4.14
N MET A 56 2.55 -16.34 -4.93
CA MET A 56 2.47 -16.65 -6.37
C MET A 56 3.70 -16.18 -7.15
N TYR A 57 4.49 -15.25 -6.60
CA TYR A 57 5.72 -14.76 -7.23
C TYR A 57 6.98 -15.25 -6.52
N GLY A 58 6.83 -15.97 -5.42
CA GLY A 58 7.97 -16.31 -4.58
C GLY A 58 8.68 -15.07 -4.04
N HIS A 59 7.94 -13.99 -3.80
CA HIS A 59 8.49 -12.69 -3.42
C HIS A 59 8.07 -12.31 -2.02
N SER A 60 9.02 -11.75 -1.27
CA SER A 60 8.77 -11.30 0.11
C SER A 60 9.42 -9.94 0.32
N VAL A 61 8.83 -9.13 1.20
CA VAL A 61 9.31 -7.81 1.55
C VAL A 61 9.30 -7.66 3.06
N ASP A 62 10.39 -7.13 3.62
CA ASP A 62 10.44 -6.71 5.01
C ASP A 62 9.87 -5.31 5.13
N VAL A 63 9.02 -5.12 6.13
CA VAL A 63 8.31 -3.87 6.38
C VAL A 63 8.62 -3.41 7.79
N SER A 64 9.21 -2.22 7.92
CA SER A 64 9.45 -1.59 9.21
C SER A 64 8.35 -0.58 9.48
N VAL A 65 7.56 -0.80 10.54
CA VAL A 65 6.44 0.06 10.89
C VAL A 65 6.97 1.24 11.72
N LYS A 66 6.90 2.44 11.19
CA LYS A 66 7.45 3.64 11.81
C LYS A 66 6.44 4.38 12.67
N ALA A 67 5.19 4.44 12.25
CA ALA A 67 4.14 5.09 13.02
C ALA A 67 2.78 4.47 12.72
N ILE A 68 1.95 4.36 13.74
CA ILE A 68 0.55 4.00 13.66
C ILE A 68 -0.23 5.01 14.48
N GLU A 69 -1.08 5.79 13.82
CA GLU A 69 -2.03 6.69 14.47
C GLU A 69 -3.41 6.16 14.15
N PRO A 70 -4.09 5.51 15.12
CA PRO A 70 -5.33 4.80 14.84
C PRO A 70 -6.36 5.64 14.10
N ASN A 71 -6.90 5.08 13.02
CA ASN A 71 -7.91 5.71 12.16
C ASN A 71 -7.44 6.99 11.46
N GLN A 72 -6.12 7.28 11.47
CA GLN A 72 -5.58 8.51 10.90
C GLN A 72 -4.41 8.26 9.96
N ARG A 73 -3.40 7.45 10.39
CA ARG A 73 -2.15 7.39 9.64
C ARG A 73 -1.41 6.08 9.87
N ILE A 74 -0.79 5.58 8.80
CA ILE A 74 0.18 4.49 8.83
C ILE A 74 1.44 4.97 8.10
N LEU A 75 2.61 4.77 8.70
CA LEU A 75 3.88 5.09 8.07
C LEU A 75 4.80 3.88 8.16
N ILE A 76 5.29 3.44 7.01
CA ILE A 76 6.22 2.32 6.94
C ILE A 76 7.41 2.66 6.05
N GLU A 77 8.49 1.92 6.25
CA GLU A 77 9.58 1.79 5.29
C GLU A 77 9.62 0.35 4.82
N TRP A 78 9.80 0.14 3.53
CA TRP A 78 9.81 -1.20 2.97
C TRP A 78 10.80 -1.31 1.80
N GLY A 79 11.07 -2.54 1.38
CA GLY A 79 11.96 -2.85 0.28
C GLY A 79 13.29 -3.43 0.72
N ALA A 80 14.16 -3.70 -0.25
CA ALA A 80 15.50 -4.20 0.03
C ALA A 80 16.30 -3.16 0.82
N PRO A 81 17.24 -3.58 1.70
CA PRO A 81 18.02 -2.64 2.52
C PRO A 81 18.71 -1.54 1.71
N SER A 82 19.12 -1.84 0.47
CA SER A 82 19.80 -0.89 -0.41
C SER A 82 18.83 0.02 -1.19
N ALA A 83 17.53 -0.23 -1.12
CA ALA A 83 16.54 0.46 -1.95
C ALA A 83 15.23 0.66 -1.20
N ARG A 84 15.30 0.99 0.09
CA ARG A 84 14.11 1.22 0.90
C ARG A 84 13.43 2.51 0.51
N THR A 85 12.10 2.46 0.50
CA THR A 85 11.25 3.64 0.29
C THR A 85 10.28 3.76 1.45
N THR A 86 9.67 4.93 1.56
CA THR A 86 8.69 5.24 2.61
C THR A 86 7.29 5.22 2.00
N VAL A 87 6.34 4.62 2.71
CA VAL A 87 4.94 4.63 2.31
C VAL A 87 4.10 5.17 3.46
N GLU A 88 3.24 6.12 3.13
CA GLU A 88 2.37 6.75 4.11
C GLU A 88 0.91 6.64 3.67
N TRP A 89 0.06 6.14 4.57
CA TRP A 89 -1.40 6.15 4.39
C TRP A 89 -1.98 7.24 5.26
N ILE A 90 -2.86 8.06 4.70
CA ILE A 90 -3.67 9.02 5.46
C ILE A 90 -5.13 8.64 5.28
N PHE A 91 -5.83 8.49 6.39
CA PHE A 91 -7.25 8.15 6.44
C PHE A 91 -8.01 9.38 6.90
N THR A 92 -8.92 9.89 6.06
CA THR A 92 -9.69 11.09 6.37
C THR A 92 -11.17 10.73 6.40
N PRO A 93 -11.79 10.67 7.60
CA PRO A 93 -13.22 10.41 7.69
C PRO A 93 -14.01 11.59 7.14
N ARG A 94 -15.11 11.28 6.48
CA ARG A 94 -16.01 12.28 5.89
C ARG A 94 -17.37 12.25 6.58
N ALA A 95 -18.13 13.33 6.39
CA ALA A 95 -19.40 13.54 7.09
C ALA A 95 -20.46 12.46 6.83
N ASP A 96 -20.40 11.78 5.68
CA ASP A 96 -21.34 10.73 5.29
C ASP A 96 -20.90 9.33 5.72
N ASN A 97 -19.95 9.26 6.67
CA ASN A 97 -19.39 8.01 7.19
C ASN A 97 -18.66 7.20 6.12
N THR A 98 -18.04 7.91 5.18
CA THR A 98 -17.10 7.36 4.21
C THR A 98 -15.69 7.79 4.58
N THR A 99 -14.69 7.23 3.91
CA THR A 99 -13.28 7.50 4.23
C THR A 99 -12.49 7.78 2.96
N MET A 100 -11.81 8.91 2.91
CA MET A 100 -10.83 9.15 1.86
C MET A 100 -9.49 8.56 2.31
N VAL A 101 -8.91 7.69 1.48
CA VAL A 101 -7.60 7.11 1.72
C VAL A 101 -6.62 7.70 0.73
N SER A 102 -5.50 8.21 1.23
CA SER A 102 -4.40 8.69 0.40
C SER A 102 -3.17 7.87 0.71
N ILE A 103 -2.47 7.42 -0.33
CA ILE A 103 -1.21 6.68 -0.20
C ILE A 103 -0.12 7.45 -0.92
N THR A 104 0.99 7.70 -0.24
CA THR A 104 2.16 8.38 -0.79
C THR A 104 3.39 7.49 -0.61
N ASN A 105 4.08 7.20 -1.69
CA ASN A 105 5.35 6.47 -1.66
C ASN A 105 6.47 7.41 -2.13
N SER A 106 7.53 7.51 -1.34
CA SER A 106 8.62 8.45 -1.58
C SER A 106 9.96 7.81 -1.24
N GLY A 107 11.06 8.51 -1.60
CA GLY A 107 12.40 8.03 -1.31
C GLY A 107 12.99 7.17 -2.42
N PHE A 108 12.49 7.29 -3.65
CA PHE A 108 13.05 6.57 -4.80
C PHE A 108 14.48 7.01 -5.07
N ALA A 109 15.33 6.06 -5.45
CA ALA A 109 16.73 6.30 -5.71
C ALA A 109 17.13 5.75 -7.09
N GLY A 110 18.11 6.39 -7.70
CA GLY A 110 18.59 6.05 -9.02
C GLY A 110 18.66 7.27 -9.92
N ASP A 111 18.91 7.06 -11.22
CA ASP A 111 18.89 8.15 -12.18
C ASP A 111 17.46 8.62 -12.46
N GLY A 112 17.33 9.69 -13.28
CA GLY A 112 16.02 10.26 -13.56
C GLY A 112 15.04 9.30 -14.20
N ASN A 113 15.50 8.43 -15.09
CA ASN A 113 14.64 7.42 -15.72
C ASN A 113 14.17 6.39 -14.70
N GLU A 114 15.05 5.94 -13.82
CA GLU A 114 14.72 4.94 -12.81
C GLU A 114 13.70 5.48 -11.81
N VAL A 115 13.89 6.69 -11.27
CA VAL A 115 12.96 7.23 -10.28
C VAL A 115 11.59 7.51 -10.87
N VAL A 116 11.52 7.93 -12.14
CA VAL A 116 10.24 8.11 -12.83
C VAL A 116 9.55 6.77 -13.02
N ARG A 117 10.27 5.75 -13.48
CA ARG A 117 9.71 4.40 -13.65
C ARG A 117 9.18 3.85 -12.33
N GLN A 118 9.95 3.97 -11.26
CA GLN A 118 9.54 3.51 -9.94
C GLN A 118 8.27 4.23 -9.46
N ALA A 119 8.21 5.55 -9.66
CA ALA A 119 7.04 6.34 -9.26
C ALA A 119 5.78 5.92 -10.04
N LEU A 120 5.90 5.72 -11.36
CA LEU A 120 4.78 5.27 -12.19
C LEU A 120 4.30 3.88 -11.78
N ASP A 121 5.23 2.95 -11.57
CA ASP A 121 4.88 1.60 -11.11
C ASP A 121 4.17 1.64 -9.76
N SER A 122 4.64 2.48 -8.86
CA SER A 122 4.08 2.62 -7.52
C SER A 122 2.65 3.18 -7.56
N VAL A 123 2.40 4.23 -8.36
CA VAL A 123 1.05 4.78 -8.52
C VAL A 123 0.10 3.70 -9.05
N GLY A 124 0.51 2.97 -10.06
CA GLY A 124 -0.29 1.87 -10.61
C GLY A 124 -0.58 0.80 -9.59
N GLY A 125 0.45 0.33 -8.90
CA GLY A 125 0.33 -0.72 -7.89
C GLY A 125 -0.58 -0.33 -6.72
N PHE A 126 -0.37 0.83 -6.13
CA PHE A 126 -1.19 1.28 -5.01
C PHE A 126 -2.62 1.64 -5.43
N SER A 127 -2.83 2.08 -6.66
CA SER A 127 -4.19 2.29 -7.16
C SER A 127 -4.97 0.98 -7.24
N LEU A 128 -4.32 -0.10 -7.68
CA LEU A 128 -4.92 -1.44 -7.67
C LEU A 128 -5.21 -1.91 -6.24
N VAL A 129 -4.30 -1.67 -5.31
CA VAL A 129 -4.51 -2.00 -3.89
C VAL A 129 -5.77 -1.32 -3.37
N LEU A 130 -5.92 -0.02 -3.64
CA LEU A 130 -7.09 0.74 -3.20
C LEU A 130 -8.39 0.24 -3.87
N CYS A 131 -8.34 -0.08 -5.16
CA CYS A 131 -9.50 -0.65 -5.85
C CYS A 131 -9.89 -2.00 -5.25
N GLY A 132 -8.92 -2.84 -4.94
CA GLY A 132 -9.17 -4.13 -4.29
C GLY A 132 -9.77 -3.99 -2.90
N ALA A 133 -9.25 -3.06 -2.10
CA ALA A 133 -9.79 -2.76 -0.78
C ALA A 133 -11.24 -2.27 -0.87
N LYS A 134 -11.51 -1.38 -1.83
CA LYS A 134 -12.86 -0.85 -2.06
C LYS A 134 -13.85 -1.95 -2.42
N ALA A 135 -13.48 -2.82 -3.35
CA ALA A 135 -14.33 -3.93 -3.77
C ALA A 135 -14.61 -4.89 -2.60
N LEU A 136 -13.60 -5.19 -1.80
CA LEU A 136 -13.76 -6.08 -0.65
C LEU A 136 -14.64 -5.45 0.42
N LEU A 137 -14.34 -4.21 0.83
CA LEU A 137 -15.01 -3.58 1.96
C LEU A 137 -16.45 -3.17 1.64
N GLU A 138 -16.70 -2.69 0.43
CA GLU A 138 -18.04 -2.23 0.04
C GLU A 138 -18.94 -3.36 -0.46
N HIS A 139 -18.37 -4.37 -1.11
CA HIS A 139 -19.14 -5.38 -1.81
C HIS A 139 -18.76 -6.82 -1.49
N ASN A 140 -17.79 -7.03 -0.61
CA ASN A 140 -17.27 -8.36 -0.26
C ASN A 140 -16.84 -9.17 -1.50
N LEU A 141 -16.19 -8.47 -2.46
CA LEU A 141 -15.70 -9.08 -3.69
C LEU A 141 -14.17 -9.19 -3.66
N LEU A 142 -13.68 -10.34 -4.12
CA LEU A 142 -12.25 -10.60 -4.34
C LEU A 142 -12.00 -10.50 -5.84
N LEU A 143 -11.32 -9.44 -6.28
CA LEU A 143 -11.11 -9.18 -7.69
C LEU A 143 -9.79 -9.74 -8.24
N ASN A 144 -8.89 -10.19 -7.37
CA ASN A 144 -7.57 -10.73 -7.76
C ASN A 144 -6.76 -9.75 -8.61
N LEU A 145 -6.85 -8.46 -8.31
CA LEU A 145 -6.30 -7.41 -9.18
C LEU A 145 -4.78 -7.53 -9.36
N ILE A 146 -4.05 -7.82 -8.29
CA ILE A 146 -2.58 -7.92 -8.35
C ILE A 146 -2.18 -9.11 -9.24
N ALA A 147 -2.74 -10.29 -8.96
CA ALA A 147 -2.43 -11.49 -9.73
C ALA A 147 -2.81 -11.34 -11.20
N ASP A 148 -3.94 -10.69 -11.47
CA ASP A 148 -4.45 -10.54 -12.84
C ASP A 148 -3.72 -9.44 -13.61
N ARG A 149 -3.20 -8.41 -12.91
CA ARG A 149 -2.35 -7.39 -13.54
C ARG A 149 -0.97 -7.96 -13.92
N TYR A 150 -0.46 -8.87 -13.11
CA TYR A 150 0.87 -9.47 -13.28
C TYR A 150 0.76 -11.01 -13.29
N PRO A 151 0.07 -11.59 -14.29
CA PRO A 151 -0.16 -13.04 -14.29
C PRO A 151 1.12 -13.86 -14.43
N ASP A 152 2.15 -13.28 -15.02
CA ASP A 152 3.44 -13.94 -15.25
C ASP A 152 4.55 -13.38 -14.35
N GLY A 153 4.19 -12.60 -13.32
CA GLY A 153 5.14 -12.08 -12.33
C GLY A 153 5.67 -10.68 -12.61
N HIS A 154 5.27 -10.06 -13.71
CA HIS A 154 5.67 -8.67 -14.04
C HIS A 154 4.84 -8.07 -15.16
#